data_1a683c488649598e02bfbbb679362ae4
#
_entry.id   1a683c488649598e02bfbbb679362ae4
#
_cell.length_a   1.000
_cell.length_b   1.000
_cell.length_c   1.000
_cell.angle_alpha   90.00
_cell.angle_beta   90.00
_cell.angle_gamma   90.00
#
_symmetry.space_group_name_H-M   'P 1'
#
loop_
_entity.id
_entity.type
_entity.pdbx_description
1 polymer ?
#
loop_
_entity_poly.entity_id
_entity_poly.type
_entity_poly.pdbx_seq_one_letter_code
_entity_poly.pdbx_strand_id
1 'polypeptide(L)'
;VICTLLAFAGFAQEQIAIKHGPYLQNLKETETTIVWVANKASVGWVEVAPDDGTSYYRFERSRFFDSTNGVKNVSELHAVRITGLKPGTSYRYRIYSQEVLERKGEEIVYGNVAAPSIYDKRSLKFTTNDRNKPATSFIMLNDIHGNTDYIPKLLNNAGFKETDMIIYNGDMMNWLMDEEDLFKGFMDVTVDLFATHKPMYYARGNHETRGLFAASFQHYFSPKEPHLYFLLRQGPVCFIFLDTGEDKPDSDIEYHGITDYDNYRTEQAKWLSEIVKSPDFLDAKFKVVIAHMPPLPDQDLWHGQGEVLEKFVPILNDAQVDVMLSGHLHQYFNNKPTDKVHFPVIDNSSNTVLKGVIEGNQLNMEVKNMNGEVIDKISIMAK
;
A
#
# COMPACT_ATOMS: atom_id res chain seq x y z
N VAL A 1 -37.65 18.75 -55.29
CA VAL A 1 -37.57 17.74 -54.24
C VAL A 1 -36.18 17.87 -53.63
N ILE A 2 -36.09 18.49 -52.43
CA ILE A 2 -34.83 18.63 -51.68
C ILE A 2 -34.75 17.42 -50.74
N CYS A 3 -33.83 16.50 -51.03
CA CYS A 3 -33.52 15.39 -50.10
C CYS A 3 -32.55 15.95 -49.02
N THR A 4 -33.05 16.15 -47.81
CA THR A 4 -32.24 16.45 -46.65
C THR A 4 -31.61 15.15 -46.12
N LEU A 5 -30.30 14.96 -46.32
CA LEU A 5 -29.56 13.88 -45.68
C LEU A 5 -29.38 14.27 -44.19
N LEU A 6 -30.10 13.59 -43.32
CA LEU A 6 -29.83 13.57 -41.89
C LEU A 6 -28.62 12.68 -41.65
N ALA A 7 -27.45 13.29 -41.42
CA ALA A 7 -26.29 12.60 -40.91
C ALA A 7 -26.53 12.30 -39.41
N PHE A 8 -26.82 11.04 -39.12
CA PHE A 8 -26.73 10.53 -37.73
C PHE A 8 -25.23 10.47 -37.35
N ALA A 9 -24.77 11.45 -36.59
CA ALA A 9 -23.51 11.30 -35.86
C ALA A 9 -23.76 10.22 -34.79
N GLY A 10 -23.45 8.98 -35.12
CA GLY A 10 -23.37 7.91 -34.14
C GLY A 10 -22.19 8.25 -33.22
N PHE A 11 -22.48 8.70 -32.00
CA PHE A 11 -21.48 8.71 -30.95
C PHE A 11 -21.07 7.24 -30.74
N ALA A 12 -19.85 6.88 -31.12
CA ALA A 12 -19.30 5.58 -30.78
C ALA A 12 -19.35 5.47 -29.24
N GLN A 13 -20.17 4.57 -28.72
CA GLN A 13 -20.23 4.34 -27.29
C GLN A 13 -18.85 3.90 -26.83
N GLU A 14 -18.27 4.60 -25.85
CA GLU A 14 -16.97 4.26 -25.29
C GLU A 14 -16.99 2.79 -24.84
N GLN A 15 -16.00 2.01 -25.23
CA GLN A 15 -15.88 0.61 -24.81
C GLN A 15 -15.38 0.52 -23.38
N ILE A 16 -15.80 -0.54 -22.67
CA ILE A 16 -15.23 -0.85 -21.35
C ILE A 16 -13.73 -1.13 -21.48
N ALA A 17 -12.95 -0.56 -20.59
CA ALA A 17 -11.50 -0.69 -20.51
C ALA A 17 -11.03 -0.74 -19.04
N ILE A 18 -9.86 -1.30 -18.81
CA ILE A 18 -9.16 -1.12 -17.53
C ILE A 18 -8.52 0.26 -17.58
N LYS A 19 -8.95 1.14 -16.67
CA LYS A 19 -8.50 2.54 -16.58
C LYS A 19 -7.19 2.63 -15.79
N HIS A 20 -7.11 1.99 -14.61
CA HIS A 20 -5.96 1.97 -13.74
C HIS A 20 -5.68 0.58 -13.17
N GLY A 21 -4.42 0.28 -12.86
CA GLY A 21 -4.01 -1.01 -12.29
C GLY A 21 -3.71 -2.09 -13.33
N PRO A 22 -3.77 -3.39 -12.95
CA PRO A 22 -3.98 -3.88 -11.59
C PRO A 22 -2.77 -3.69 -10.67
N TYR A 23 -2.99 -3.75 -9.36
CA TYR A 23 -1.94 -3.77 -8.37
C TYR A 23 -2.27 -4.64 -7.16
N LEU A 24 -1.22 -5.09 -6.46
CA LEU A 24 -1.31 -5.98 -5.31
C LEU A 24 -1.53 -5.18 -4.03
N GLN A 25 -2.47 -5.64 -3.20
CA GLN A 25 -2.71 -5.14 -1.86
C GLN A 25 -2.82 -6.30 -0.87
N ASN A 26 -2.50 -6.05 0.39
CA ASN A 26 -2.67 -7.00 1.50
C ASN A 26 -2.08 -8.38 1.19
N LEU A 27 -0.89 -8.42 0.55
CA LEU A 27 -0.22 -9.68 0.28
C LEU A 27 0.27 -10.29 1.59
N LYS A 28 -0.20 -11.49 1.90
CA LYS A 28 0.12 -12.27 3.08
C LYS A 28 0.59 -13.68 2.67
N GLU A 29 0.72 -14.60 3.60
CA GLU A 29 1.15 -15.99 3.33
C GLU A 29 0.11 -16.78 2.53
N THR A 30 -1.19 -16.53 2.78
CA THR A 30 -2.29 -17.35 2.23
C THR A 30 -3.33 -16.57 1.46
N GLU A 31 -3.11 -15.27 1.29
CA GLU A 31 -4.08 -14.38 0.62
C GLU A 31 -3.41 -13.14 0.02
N THR A 32 -4.11 -12.51 -0.91
CA THR A 32 -3.82 -11.18 -1.44
C THR A 32 -5.10 -10.55 -1.98
N THR A 33 -5.10 -9.24 -2.15
CA THR A 33 -6.16 -8.52 -2.86
C THR A 33 -5.59 -7.91 -4.13
N ILE A 34 -6.26 -8.11 -5.26
CA ILE A 34 -5.94 -7.45 -6.53
C ILE A 34 -6.92 -6.30 -6.73
N VAL A 35 -6.38 -5.11 -6.96
CA VAL A 35 -7.17 -3.88 -7.12
C VAL A 35 -6.97 -3.31 -8.52
N TRP A 36 -8.04 -2.83 -9.15
CA TRP A 36 -8.01 -2.11 -10.41
C TRP A 36 -9.26 -1.25 -10.58
N VAL A 37 -9.19 -0.29 -11.49
CA VAL A 37 -10.34 0.57 -11.87
C VAL A 37 -10.68 0.33 -13.33
N ALA A 38 -11.96 0.10 -13.62
CA ALA A 38 -12.52 0.12 -14.96
C ALA A 38 -13.11 1.51 -15.26
N ASN A 39 -13.24 1.86 -16.53
CA ASN A 39 -13.87 3.13 -16.94
C ASN A 39 -15.40 3.10 -16.89
N LYS A 40 -16.01 1.95 -16.52
CA LYS A 40 -17.45 1.77 -16.43
C LYS A 40 -17.83 0.80 -15.33
N ALA A 41 -19.05 0.94 -14.82
CA ALA A 41 -19.65 -0.01 -13.89
C ALA A 41 -19.63 -1.44 -14.45
N SER A 42 -19.03 -2.35 -13.73
CA SER A 42 -18.78 -3.72 -14.18
C SER A 42 -18.79 -4.73 -13.03
N VAL A 43 -18.90 -6.01 -13.38
CA VAL A 43 -18.60 -7.12 -12.46
C VAL A 43 -17.16 -7.51 -12.67
N GLY A 44 -16.34 -7.40 -11.61
CA GLY A 44 -14.92 -7.73 -11.64
C GLY A 44 -14.61 -9.12 -11.10
N TRP A 45 -13.63 -9.81 -11.73
CA TRP A 45 -13.07 -11.05 -11.20
C TRP A 45 -11.60 -11.23 -11.57
N VAL A 46 -10.94 -12.08 -10.79
CA VAL A 46 -9.55 -12.53 -11.03
C VAL A 46 -9.53 -14.03 -11.29
N GLU A 47 -8.79 -14.46 -12.28
CA GLU A 47 -8.39 -15.85 -12.47
C GLU A 47 -6.96 -16.05 -11.99
N VAL A 48 -6.70 -17.14 -11.27
CA VAL A 48 -5.39 -17.46 -10.68
C VAL A 48 -4.92 -18.86 -11.08
N ALA A 49 -3.64 -18.98 -11.39
CA ALA A 49 -2.98 -20.26 -11.65
C ALA A 49 -1.59 -20.28 -11.00
N PRO A 50 -1.05 -21.44 -10.59
CA PRO A 50 0.35 -21.57 -10.17
C PRO A 50 1.31 -21.09 -11.26
N ASP A 51 2.45 -20.49 -10.85
CA ASP A 51 3.57 -20.19 -11.75
C ASP A 51 4.60 -21.32 -11.70
N ASP A 52 4.21 -22.49 -12.19
CA ASP A 52 4.94 -23.77 -12.11
C ASP A 52 5.53 -24.21 -13.46
N GLY A 53 5.59 -23.31 -14.44
CA GLY A 53 6.10 -23.59 -15.80
C GLY A 53 5.07 -24.25 -16.72
N THR A 54 3.88 -24.63 -16.24
CA THR A 54 2.80 -25.13 -17.10
C THR A 54 2.14 -23.99 -17.89
N SER A 55 1.44 -24.32 -18.98
CA SER A 55 0.62 -23.31 -19.67
C SER A 55 -0.46 -22.77 -18.74
N TYR A 56 -0.67 -21.45 -18.75
CA TYR A 56 -1.71 -20.80 -17.97
C TYR A 56 -3.11 -21.37 -18.24
N TYR A 57 -3.37 -21.86 -19.43
CA TYR A 57 -4.66 -22.40 -19.86
C TYR A 57 -4.76 -23.93 -19.77
N ARG A 58 -3.76 -24.61 -19.20
CA ARG A 58 -3.73 -26.08 -19.16
C ARG A 58 -4.81 -26.69 -18.29
N PHE A 59 -5.15 -26.01 -17.17
CA PHE A 59 -6.13 -26.47 -16.21
C PHE A 59 -7.21 -25.42 -16.00
N GLU A 60 -8.33 -25.82 -15.44
CA GLU A 60 -9.32 -24.88 -14.93
C GLU A 60 -8.69 -23.99 -13.86
N ARG A 61 -8.99 -22.70 -13.93
CA ARG A 61 -8.45 -21.70 -13.01
C ARG A 61 -9.51 -21.30 -12.00
N SER A 62 -9.10 -21.18 -10.75
CA SER A 62 -9.96 -20.63 -9.71
C SER A 62 -10.32 -19.19 -10.07
N ARG A 63 -11.61 -18.86 -9.94
CA ARG A 63 -12.15 -17.52 -10.13
C ARG A 63 -12.55 -16.93 -8.81
N PHE A 64 -12.09 -15.71 -8.56
CA PHE A 64 -12.43 -14.92 -7.40
C PHE A 64 -13.14 -13.66 -7.87
N PHE A 65 -14.27 -13.33 -7.24
CA PHE A 65 -15.09 -12.20 -7.65
C PHE A 65 -15.00 -11.07 -6.61
N ASP A 66 -15.11 -9.83 -7.07
CA ASP A 66 -15.42 -8.74 -6.18
C ASP A 66 -16.87 -8.91 -5.71
N SER A 67 -17.04 -9.24 -4.43
CA SER A 67 -18.34 -9.54 -3.85
C SER A 67 -18.43 -9.10 -2.40
N THR A 68 -19.65 -8.80 -1.96
CA THR A 68 -20.00 -8.47 -0.59
C THR A 68 -21.15 -9.36 -0.13
N ASN A 69 -20.93 -10.13 0.93
CA ASN A 69 -21.93 -11.06 1.48
C ASN A 69 -22.54 -12.03 0.41
N GLY A 70 -21.70 -12.49 -0.53
CA GLY A 70 -22.11 -13.43 -1.58
C GLY A 70 -22.72 -12.78 -2.83
N VAL A 71 -22.93 -11.46 -2.84
CA VAL A 71 -23.42 -10.70 -3.99
C VAL A 71 -22.24 -10.04 -4.71
N LYS A 72 -22.13 -10.26 -6.03
CA LYS A 72 -21.10 -9.61 -6.86
C LYS A 72 -21.34 -8.10 -6.90
N ASN A 73 -20.29 -7.33 -6.66
CA ASN A 73 -20.34 -5.88 -6.73
C ASN A 73 -20.39 -5.42 -8.20
N VAL A 74 -21.16 -4.37 -8.44
CA VAL A 74 -21.20 -3.66 -9.73
C VAL A 74 -20.62 -2.27 -9.46
N SER A 75 -19.39 -2.05 -9.90
CA SER A 75 -18.63 -0.81 -9.62
C SER A 75 -17.58 -0.58 -10.70
N GLU A 76 -16.93 0.57 -10.67
CA GLU A 76 -15.74 0.87 -11.47
C GLU A 76 -14.49 0.39 -10.74
N LEU A 77 -14.38 0.67 -9.43
CA LEU A 77 -13.31 0.14 -8.58
C LEU A 77 -13.61 -1.31 -8.20
N HIS A 78 -12.64 -2.19 -8.43
CA HIS A 78 -12.68 -3.59 -8.03
C HIS A 78 -11.57 -3.92 -7.06
N ALA A 79 -11.91 -4.61 -5.97
CA ALA A 79 -10.98 -5.16 -4.99
C ALA A 79 -11.32 -6.65 -4.76
N VAL A 80 -10.57 -7.53 -5.39
CA VAL A 80 -10.83 -8.97 -5.38
C VAL A 80 -9.86 -9.66 -4.42
N ARG A 81 -10.38 -10.16 -3.30
CA ARG A 81 -9.61 -10.95 -2.34
C ARG A 81 -9.46 -12.38 -2.83
N ILE A 82 -8.23 -12.86 -2.89
CA ILE A 82 -7.83 -14.21 -3.26
C ILE A 82 -7.35 -14.90 -1.99
N THR A 83 -7.94 -16.03 -1.65
CA THR A 83 -7.65 -16.80 -0.44
C THR A 83 -7.27 -18.23 -0.78
N GLY A 84 -6.78 -18.99 0.23
CA GLY A 84 -6.39 -20.39 0.05
C GLY A 84 -5.09 -20.58 -0.70
N LEU A 85 -4.26 -19.55 -0.74
CA LEU A 85 -2.92 -19.61 -1.32
C LEU A 85 -1.96 -20.36 -0.38
N LYS A 86 -0.82 -20.79 -0.91
CA LYS A 86 0.26 -21.44 -0.13
C LYS A 86 1.36 -20.42 0.13
N PRO A 87 1.97 -20.43 1.33
CA PRO A 87 3.13 -19.60 1.64
C PRO A 87 4.28 -19.79 0.65
N GLY A 88 5.04 -18.72 0.37
CA GLY A 88 6.23 -18.76 -0.47
C GLY A 88 6.02 -19.27 -1.89
N THR A 89 4.79 -19.19 -2.41
CA THR A 89 4.40 -19.80 -3.68
C THR A 89 4.10 -18.72 -4.71
N SER A 90 4.62 -18.93 -5.94
CA SER A 90 4.38 -18.02 -7.06
C SER A 90 3.11 -18.37 -7.82
N TYR A 91 2.34 -17.35 -8.14
CA TYR A 91 1.09 -17.42 -8.88
C TYR A 91 1.07 -16.43 -10.03
N ARG A 92 0.40 -16.80 -11.12
CA ARG A 92 0.04 -15.94 -12.25
C ARG A 92 -1.43 -15.60 -12.15
N TYR A 93 -1.82 -14.38 -12.52
CA TYR A 93 -3.21 -13.96 -12.47
C TYR A 93 -3.63 -13.19 -13.72
N ARG A 94 -4.94 -13.07 -13.91
CA ARG A 94 -5.59 -12.18 -14.88
C ARG A 94 -6.81 -11.55 -14.28
N ILE A 95 -7.05 -10.30 -14.61
CA ILE A 95 -8.25 -9.55 -14.21
C ILE A 95 -9.21 -9.41 -15.39
N TYR A 96 -10.48 -9.28 -15.05
CA TYR A 96 -11.56 -9.11 -16.01
C TYR A 96 -12.61 -8.17 -15.43
N SER A 97 -13.20 -7.31 -16.27
CA SER A 97 -14.34 -6.46 -15.95
C SER A 97 -15.41 -6.64 -17.00
N GLN A 98 -16.57 -7.18 -16.64
CA GLN A 98 -17.72 -7.32 -17.52
C GLN A 98 -18.69 -6.16 -17.30
N GLU A 99 -18.84 -5.31 -18.32
CA GLU A 99 -19.74 -4.15 -18.30
C GLU A 99 -21.16 -4.56 -17.93
N VAL A 100 -21.79 -3.78 -17.06
CA VAL A 100 -23.21 -3.88 -16.73
C VAL A 100 -23.93 -2.72 -17.39
N LEU A 101 -24.69 -3.03 -18.44
CA LEU A 101 -25.44 -2.03 -19.21
C LEU A 101 -26.72 -1.61 -18.50
N GLU A 102 -27.41 -2.56 -17.89
CA GLU A 102 -28.66 -2.33 -17.19
C GLU A 102 -28.84 -3.34 -16.04
N ARG A 103 -29.44 -2.89 -14.97
CA ARG A 103 -29.86 -3.74 -13.85
C ARG A 103 -31.29 -3.37 -13.45
N LYS A 104 -32.22 -4.32 -13.55
CA LYS A 104 -33.60 -4.21 -13.10
C LYS A 104 -33.93 -5.36 -12.15
N GLY A 105 -33.79 -5.09 -10.85
CA GLY A 105 -33.95 -6.14 -9.85
C GLY A 105 -32.90 -7.23 -10.03
N GLU A 106 -33.35 -8.44 -10.38
CA GLU A 106 -32.49 -9.61 -10.63
C GLU A 106 -32.09 -9.75 -12.11
N GLU A 107 -32.72 -9.01 -13.01
CA GLU A 107 -32.36 -8.99 -14.43
C GLU A 107 -31.16 -8.08 -14.65
N ILE A 108 -30.13 -8.62 -15.30
CA ILE A 108 -28.90 -7.89 -15.63
C ILE A 108 -28.62 -8.06 -17.13
N VAL A 109 -28.40 -6.93 -17.79
CA VAL A 109 -27.92 -6.89 -19.18
C VAL A 109 -26.42 -6.60 -19.14
N TYR A 110 -25.65 -7.56 -19.61
CA TYR A 110 -24.19 -7.43 -19.69
C TYR A 110 -23.75 -6.89 -21.04
N GLY A 111 -22.73 -6.06 -21.03
CA GLY A 111 -22.00 -5.60 -22.20
C GLY A 111 -20.72 -6.40 -22.46
N ASN A 112 -19.71 -5.71 -22.97
CA ASN A 112 -18.41 -6.30 -23.29
C ASN A 112 -17.58 -6.62 -22.04
N VAL A 113 -16.51 -7.42 -22.25
CA VAL A 113 -15.52 -7.74 -21.21
C VAL A 113 -14.22 -7.02 -21.51
N ALA A 114 -13.69 -6.27 -20.54
CA ALA A 114 -12.34 -5.74 -20.57
C ALA A 114 -11.38 -6.66 -19.81
N ALA A 115 -10.16 -6.78 -20.33
CA ALA A 115 -9.03 -7.45 -19.70
C ALA A 115 -7.72 -6.80 -20.19
N PRO A 116 -6.62 -6.87 -19.43
CA PRO A 116 -5.31 -6.45 -19.93
C PRO A 116 -4.95 -7.22 -21.20
N SER A 117 -4.30 -6.52 -22.13
CA SER A 117 -3.84 -7.12 -23.38
C SER A 117 -2.90 -8.31 -23.10
N ILE A 118 -2.99 -9.36 -23.88
CA ILE A 118 -2.04 -10.47 -23.85
C ILE A 118 -0.63 -10.05 -24.32
N TYR A 119 -0.53 -8.90 -24.99
CA TYR A 119 0.73 -8.26 -25.39
C TYR A 119 1.26 -7.27 -24.37
N ASP A 120 0.55 -7.07 -23.25
CA ASP A 120 1.05 -6.26 -22.13
C ASP A 120 2.32 -6.91 -21.56
N LYS A 121 3.40 -6.13 -21.50
CA LYS A 121 4.69 -6.61 -21.03
C LYS A 121 4.78 -6.66 -19.51
N ARG A 122 3.80 -6.10 -18.78
CA ARG A 122 3.77 -6.13 -17.32
C ARG A 122 3.59 -7.56 -16.83
N SER A 123 4.35 -7.91 -15.83
CA SER A 123 4.23 -9.24 -15.22
C SER A 123 3.01 -9.28 -14.30
N LEU A 124 1.99 -10.05 -14.68
CA LEU A 124 0.82 -10.31 -13.84
C LEU A 124 1.04 -11.60 -13.03
N LYS A 125 1.93 -11.50 -12.04
CA LYS A 125 2.27 -12.60 -11.13
C LYS A 125 2.66 -12.04 -9.77
N PHE A 126 2.61 -12.88 -8.75
CA PHE A 126 3.08 -12.55 -7.41
C PHE A 126 3.59 -13.80 -6.70
N THR A 127 4.38 -13.61 -5.65
CA THR A 127 4.79 -14.67 -4.72
C THR A 127 4.27 -14.30 -3.34
N THR A 128 3.55 -15.22 -2.70
CA THR A 128 3.03 -15.04 -1.34
C THR A 128 4.17 -14.91 -0.33
N ASN A 129 3.91 -14.22 0.77
CA ASN A 129 4.84 -14.11 1.89
C ASN A 129 5.15 -15.50 2.48
N ASP A 130 6.29 -15.61 3.13
CA ASP A 130 6.71 -16.83 3.83
C ASP A 130 7.48 -16.46 5.11
N ARG A 131 6.92 -16.80 6.27
CA ARG A 131 7.57 -16.56 7.58
C ARG A 131 8.86 -17.36 7.77
N ASN A 132 9.07 -18.44 6.98
CA ASN A 132 10.25 -19.27 7.04
C ASN A 132 11.36 -18.81 6.09
N LYS A 133 11.14 -17.77 5.30
CA LYS A 133 12.17 -17.21 4.44
C LYS A 133 13.36 -16.74 5.26
N PRO A 134 14.62 -17.10 4.91
CA PRO A 134 15.79 -16.81 5.75
C PRO A 134 16.18 -15.32 5.77
N ALA A 135 15.82 -14.59 4.73
CA ALA A 135 16.14 -13.18 4.59
C ALA A 135 14.94 -12.40 4.03
N THR A 136 14.87 -11.11 4.33
CA THR A 136 13.85 -10.21 3.79
C THR A 136 14.50 -8.88 3.42
N SER A 137 14.09 -8.31 2.30
CA SER A 137 14.56 -7.01 1.83
C SER A 137 13.40 -6.09 1.49
N PHE A 138 13.55 -4.82 1.81
CA PHE A 138 12.56 -3.80 1.53
C PHE A 138 13.20 -2.48 1.09
N ILE A 139 12.42 -1.67 0.41
CA ILE A 139 12.75 -0.27 0.10
C ILE A 139 11.64 0.60 0.66
N MET A 140 12.00 1.75 1.25
CA MET A 140 11.03 2.74 1.72
C MET A 140 11.24 4.08 1.01
N LEU A 141 10.12 4.67 0.55
CA LEU A 141 9.96 6.04 0.07
C LEU A 141 8.88 6.74 0.88
N ASN A 142 8.96 8.05 0.97
CA ASN A 142 7.98 8.93 1.64
C ASN A 142 8.08 10.35 1.10
N ASP A 143 7.11 11.21 1.42
CA ASP A 143 7.11 12.65 1.14
C ASP A 143 7.40 12.99 -0.33
N ILE A 144 6.82 12.24 -1.25
CA ILE A 144 7.00 12.43 -2.70
C ILE A 144 6.19 13.65 -3.19
N HIS A 145 5.04 13.94 -2.56
CA HIS A 145 4.21 15.12 -2.84
C HIS A 145 3.90 15.32 -4.33
N GLY A 146 3.56 14.23 -5.03
CA GLY A 146 3.21 14.27 -6.45
C GLY A 146 4.39 14.43 -7.41
N ASN A 147 5.64 14.44 -6.92
CA ASN A 147 6.84 14.47 -7.78
C ASN A 147 7.12 13.07 -8.36
N THR A 148 6.26 12.62 -9.25
CA THR A 148 6.27 11.25 -9.80
C THR A 148 7.60 10.82 -10.39
N ASP A 149 8.40 11.75 -10.93
CA ASP A 149 9.74 11.49 -11.48
C ASP A 149 10.76 11.03 -10.42
N TYR A 150 10.50 11.30 -9.13
CA TYR A 150 11.37 10.85 -8.05
C TYR A 150 11.27 9.35 -7.84
N ILE A 151 10.08 8.77 -8.01
CA ILE A 151 9.81 7.35 -7.74
C ILE A 151 10.74 6.43 -8.55
N PRO A 152 10.76 6.47 -9.91
CA PRO A 152 11.64 5.58 -10.67
C PRO A 152 13.12 5.84 -10.39
N LYS A 153 13.51 7.08 -10.14
CA LYS A 153 14.91 7.44 -9.88
C LYS A 153 15.39 6.87 -8.55
N LEU A 154 14.64 7.09 -7.47
CA LEU A 154 14.97 6.59 -6.14
C LEU A 154 14.94 5.05 -6.08
N LEU A 155 13.90 4.43 -6.66
CA LEU A 155 13.78 2.98 -6.70
C LEU A 155 14.93 2.32 -7.47
N ASN A 156 15.34 2.89 -8.61
CA ASN A 156 16.48 2.38 -9.37
C ASN A 156 17.80 2.53 -8.60
N ASN A 157 18.01 3.65 -7.91
CA ASN A 157 19.19 3.88 -7.05
C ASN A 157 19.30 2.83 -5.92
N ALA A 158 18.17 2.35 -5.41
CA ALA A 158 18.10 1.32 -4.39
C ALA A 158 18.11 -0.13 -4.95
N GLY A 159 18.00 -0.31 -6.28
CA GLY A 159 17.96 -1.64 -6.90
C GLY A 159 16.67 -2.40 -6.56
N PHE A 160 15.51 -1.78 -6.81
CA PHE A 160 14.21 -2.30 -6.39
C PHE A 160 13.82 -3.66 -7.01
N LYS A 161 14.41 -4.03 -8.16
CA LYS A 161 14.06 -5.26 -8.86
C LYS A 161 14.37 -6.52 -8.02
N GLU A 162 15.40 -6.46 -7.23
CA GLU A 162 15.90 -7.57 -6.39
C GLU A 162 15.36 -7.54 -4.95
N THR A 163 14.48 -6.58 -4.61
CA THR A 163 13.89 -6.49 -3.27
C THR A 163 12.56 -7.23 -3.19
N ASP A 164 12.18 -7.65 -1.99
CA ASP A 164 10.93 -8.39 -1.76
C ASP A 164 9.70 -7.49 -1.80
N MET A 165 9.80 -6.27 -1.26
CA MET A 165 8.67 -5.36 -1.13
C MET A 165 9.10 -3.89 -1.20
N ILE A 166 8.13 -3.05 -1.52
CA ILE A 166 8.25 -1.60 -1.47
C ILE A 166 7.30 -1.07 -0.39
N ILE A 167 7.77 -0.12 0.40
CA ILE A 167 7.01 0.57 1.44
C ILE A 167 6.87 2.03 1.04
N TYR A 168 5.65 2.52 1.00
CA TYR A 168 5.35 3.94 0.93
C TYR A 168 4.94 4.40 2.33
N ASN A 169 5.72 5.30 2.90
CA ASN A 169 5.51 5.78 4.26
C ASN A 169 4.96 7.20 4.29
N GLY A 170 3.84 7.39 3.59
CA GLY A 170 3.03 8.58 3.62
C GLY A 170 3.51 9.75 2.75
N ASP A 171 2.63 10.70 2.58
CA ASP A 171 2.82 11.96 1.87
C ASP A 171 3.30 11.78 0.43
N MET A 172 2.72 10.77 -0.25
CA MET A 172 3.00 10.54 -1.67
C MET A 172 2.36 11.62 -2.55
N MET A 173 1.37 12.34 -2.04
CA MET A 173 0.68 13.46 -2.69
C MET A 173 0.37 14.58 -1.69
N ASN A 174 -0.06 15.75 -2.19
CA ASN A 174 -0.39 16.89 -1.33
C ASN A 174 -1.85 16.89 -0.86
N TRP A 175 -2.78 16.49 -1.73
CA TRP A 175 -4.23 16.51 -1.50
C TRP A 175 -4.89 15.39 -2.27
N LEU A 176 -5.96 14.83 -1.71
CA LEU A 176 -6.83 13.83 -2.32
C LEU A 176 -8.20 14.46 -2.60
N MET A 177 -8.34 15.12 -3.73
CA MET A 177 -9.60 15.74 -4.12
C MET A 177 -10.51 14.78 -4.90
N ASP A 178 -9.89 13.91 -5.72
CA ASP A 178 -10.57 12.89 -6.53
C ASP A 178 -9.69 11.66 -6.77
N GLU A 179 -10.20 10.68 -7.52
CA GLU A 179 -9.49 9.44 -7.86
C GLU A 179 -8.24 9.71 -8.73
N GLU A 180 -8.31 10.69 -9.63
CA GLU A 180 -7.22 11.00 -10.54
C GLU A 180 -6.00 11.57 -9.81
N ASP A 181 -6.19 12.28 -8.71
CA ASP A 181 -5.08 12.75 -7.86
C ASP A 181 -4.26 11.57 -7.35
N LEU A 182 -4.94 10.49 -6.94
CA LEU A 182 -4.30 9.27 -6.48
C LEU A 182 -3.47 8.60 -7.58
N PHE A 183 -4.10 8.39 -8.75
CA PHE A 183 -3.45 7.65 -9.81
C PHE A 183 -2.37 8.45 -10.51
N LYS A 184 -2.63 9.69 -10.88
CA LYS A 184 -1.63 10.58 -11.50
C LYS A 184 -0.56 11.04 -10.51
N GLY A 185 -0.90 11.16 -9.22
CA GLY A 185 0.01 11.58 -8.17
C GLY A 185 1.14 10.59 -7.91
N PHE A 186 0.89 9.27 -7.99
CA PHE A 186 1.94 8.26 -7.82
C PHE A 186 1.57 6.84 -8.28
N MET A 187 0.27 6.46 -8.31
CA MET A 187 -0.10 5.06 -8.52
C MET A 187 0.16 4.56 -9.93
N ASP A 188 -0.08 5.36 -10.97
CA ASP A 188 0.14 4.91 -12.35
C ASP A 188 1.61 4.59 -12.60
N VAL A 189 2.54 5.45 -12.16
CA VAL A 189 3.97 5.16 -12.24
C VAL A 189 4.38 3.97 -11.39
N THR A 190 3.75 3.76 -10.24
CA THR A 190 3.97 2.61 -9.35
C THR A 190 3.52 1.30 -10.01
N VAL A 191 2.35 1.30 -10.65
CA VAL A 191 1.82 0.16 -11.42
C VAL A 191 2.73 -0.20 -12.58
N ASP A 192 3.19 0.79 -13.33
CA ASP A 192 4.07 0.57 -14.47
C ASP A 192 5.45 0.03 -14.07
N LEU A 193 5.95 0.40 -12.89
CA LEU A 193 7.25 -0.06 -12.41
C LEU A 193 7.20 -1.45 -11.76
N PHE A 194 6.24 -1.70 -10.84
CA PHE A 194 6.32 -2.93 -10.04
C PHE A 194 5.00 -3.42 -9.42
N ALA A 195 4.01 -2.58 -9.16
CA ALA A 195 2.89 -2.97 -8.28
C ALA A 195 1.99 -4.08 -8.85
N THR A 196 2.12 -4.40 -10.14
CA THR A 196 1.47 -5.56 -10.75
C THR A 196 2.02 -6.90 -10.30
N HIS A 197 3.25 -6.95 -9.75
CA HIS A 197 3.95 -8.20 -9.44
C HIS A 197 4.76 -8.19 -8.14
N LYS A 198 4.99 -7.03 -7.56
CA LYS A 198 5.68 -6.85 -6.29
C LYS A 198 4.76 -6.13 -5.31
N PRO A 199 4.65 -6.60 -4.05
CA PRO A 199 3.78 -5.95 -3.09
C PRO A 199 4.26 -4.55 -2.74
N MET A 200 3.29 -3.65 -2.62
CA MET A 200 3.42 -2.33 -2.05
C MET A 200 2.64 -2.30 -0.74
N TYR A 201 3.31 -1.94 0.35
CA TYR A 201 2.68 -1.69 1.64
C TYR A 201 2.70 -0.21 1.93
N TYR A 202 1.62 0.30 2.52
CA TYR A 202 1.43 1.73 2.71
C TYR A 202 1.13 2.07 4.17
N ALA A 203 1.90 2.99 4.76
CA ALA A 203 1.53 3.70 5.97
C ALA A 203 1.10 5.12 5.54
N ARG A 204 -0.13 5.53 5.89
CA ARG A 204 -0.69 6.80 5.45
C ARG A 204 0.01 7.98 6.15
N GLY A 205 0.32 9.04 5.38
CA GLY A 205 0.77 10.31 5.90
C GLY A 205 -0.38 11.28 6.18
N ASN A 206 -0.06 12.46 6.68
CA ASN A 206 -1.06 13.46 6.99
C ASN A 206 -1.64 14.13 5.73
N HIS A 207 -0.92 14.18 4.64
CA HIS A 207 -1.43 14.73 3.39
C HIS A 207 -2.50 13.86 2.72
N GLU A 208 -2.45 12.54 2.86
CA GLU A 208 -3.51 11.63 2.38
C GLU A 208 -4.80 11.70 3.21
N THR A 209 -4.81 12.43 4.32
CA THR A 209 -6.03 12.66 5.11
C THR A 209 -6.82 13.87 4.62
N ARG A 210 -6.25 14.66 3.71
CA ARG A 210 -6.76 15.95 3.24
C ARG A 210 -7.47 15.83 1.90
N GLY A 211 -8.62 16.48 1.76
CA GLY A 211 -9.39 16.54 0.53
C GLY A 211 -10.67 15.68 0.57
N LEU A 212 -11.54 15.91 -0.41
CA LEU A 212 -12.86 15.28 -0.47
C LEU A 212 -12.81 13.76 -0.67
N PHE A 213 -11.73 13.26 -1.28
CA PHE A 213 -11.55 11.86 -1.60
C PHE A 213 -10.78 11.09 -0.50
N ALA A 214 -10.26 11.78 0.52
CA ALA A 214 -9.45 11.18 1.59
C ALA A 214 -10.15 10.02 2.31
N ALA A 215 -11.46 10.11 2.54
CA ALA A 215 -12.25 9.03 3.14
C ALA A 215 -12.31 7.75 2.27
N SER A 216 -12.05 7.85 0.97
CA SER A 216 -12.02 6.71 0.03
C SER A 216 -10.68 5.98 0.01
N PHE A 217 -9.62 6.54 0.61
CA PHE A 217 -8.25 6.01 0.58
C PHE A 217 -8.17 4.52 0.94
N GLN A 218 -8.90 4.10 1.97
CA GLN A 218 -8.93 2.71 2.41
C GLN A 218 -9.41 1.73 1.32
N HIS A 219 -10.30 2.14 0.44
CA HIS A 219 -10.80 1.27 -0.64
C HIS A 219 -9.71 0.91 -1.66
N TYR A 220 -8.64 1.70 -1.72
CA TYR A 220 -7.51 1.53 -2.64
C TYR A 220 -6.31 0.85 -1.99
N PHE A 221 -6.01 1.12 -0.69
CA PHE A 221 -4.78 0.67 -0.03
C PHE A 221 -4.97 -0.36 1.06
N SER A 222 -6.16 -0.50 1.62
CA SER A 222 -6.47 -1.55 2.58
C SER A 222 -7.87 -2.10 2.34
N PRO A 223 -8.22 -2.41 1.08
CA PRO A 223 -9.56 -2.89 0.76
C PRO A 223 -9.83 -4.21 1.47
N LYS A 224 -11.08 -4.37 1.95
CA LYS A 224 -11.53 -5.58 2.66
C LYS A 224 -10.87 -5.80 4.04
N GLU A 225 -10.09 -4.85 4.53
CA GLU A 225 -9.55 -4.84 5.91
C GLU A 225 -10.35 -3.85 6.78
N PRO A 226 -10.36 -4.00 8.10
CA PRO A 226 -11.16 -3.15 8.97
C PRO A 226 -10.58 -1.73 9.15
N HIS A 227 -9.27 -1.57 8.94
CA HIS A 227 -8.54 -0.31 9.14
C HIS A 227 -7.27 -0.25 8.30
N LEU A 228 -6.59 0.90 8.30
CA LEU A 228 -5.37 1.15 7.52
C LEU A 228 -4.09 0.66 8.21
N TYR A 229 -4.09 0.49 9.52
CA TYR A 229 -2.96 -0.03 10.29
C TYR A 229 -3.00 -1.55 10.37
N PHE A 230 -1.85 -2.19 10.29
CA PHE A 230 -1.75 -3.66 10.22
C PHE A 230 -0.38 -4.18 10.63
N LEU A 231 -0.33 -5.50 10.86
CA LEU A 231 0.91 -6.25 11.08
C LEU A 231 1.22 -7.10 9.85
N LEU A 232 2.49 -7.15 9.48
CA LEU A 232 3.00 -7.93 8.36
C LEU A 232 4.16 -8.81 8.80
N ARG A 233 4.03 -10.13 8.63
CA ARG A 233 5.10 -11.10 8.88
C ARG A 233 5.74 -11.54 7.56
N GLN A 234 7.07 -11.37 7.44
CA GLN A 234 7.83 -11.85 6.29
C GLN A 234 9.22 -12.30 6.73
N GLY A 235 9.56 -13.58 6.51
CA GLY A 235 10.85 -14.13 6.94
C GLY A 235 11.16 -13.83 8.41
N PRO A 236 12.34 -13.32 8.73
CA PRO A 236 12.75 -13.04 10.11
C PRO A 236 12.13 -11.77 10.73
N VAL A 237 11.36 -10.98 9.97
CA VAL A 237 10.88 -9.66 10.42
C VAL A 237 9.36 -9.60 10.55
N CYS A 238 8.90 -8.90 11.59
CA CYS A 238 7.56 -8.41 11.75
C CYS A 238 7.55 -6.89 11.59
N PHE A 239 6.78 -6.41 10.64
CA PHE A 239 6.51 -4.98 10.45
C PHE A 239 5.18 -4.63 11.11
N ILE A 240 5.14 -3.53 11.84
CA ILE A 240 3.91 -2.88 12.30
C ILE A 240 3.76 -1.60 11.48
N PHE A 241 2.70 -1.52 10.70
CA PHE A 241 2.31 -0.31 9.98
C PHE A 241 1.31 0.46 10.83
N LEU A 242 1.66 1.70 11.19
CA LEU A 242 0.80 2.60 11.94
C LEU A 242 0.29 3.72 11.03
N ASP A 243 -0.95 4.10 11.22
CA ASP A 243 -1.57 5.25 10.58
C ASP A 243 -1.60 6.41 11.58
N THR A 244 -0.69 7.34 11.42
CA THR A 244 -0.53 8.45 12.35
C THR A 244 -1.59 9.56 12.18
N GLY A 245 -2.38 9.51 11.10
CA GLY A 245 -3.43 10.50 10.83
C GLY A 245 -2.88 11.89 10.56
N GLU A 246 -3.60 12.90 11.00
CA GLU A 246 -3.31 14.32 10.79
C GLU A 246 -2.34 14.88 11.85
N ASP A 247 -1.56 15.90 11.50
CA ASP A 247 -0.54 16.50 12.35
C ASP A 247 -1.07 17.54 13.33
N LYS A 248 -2.21 18.21 13.03
CA LYS A 248 -2.87 19.21 13.86
C LYS A 248 -3.96 18.59 14.74
N PRO A 249 -4.41 19.26 15.81
CA PRO A 249 -5.51 18.79 16.64
C PRO A 249 -6.86 18.83 15.89
N ASP A 250 -7.79 17.94 16.25
CA ASP A 250 -9.13 17.91 15.66
C ASP A 250 -9.91 19.23 15.80
N SER A 251 -9.54 20.04 16.77
CA SER A 251 -10.11 21.38 16.98
C SER A 251 -9.53 22.47 16.06
N ASP A 252 -8.54 22.14 15.22
CA ASP A 252 -7.95 23.11 14.31
C ASP A 252 -8.98 23.63 13.31
N ILE A 253 -8.94 24.95 13.08
CA ILE A 253 -9.91 25.63 12.20
C ILE A 253 -9.83 25.11 10.75
N GLU A 254 -8.68 24.59 10.34
CA GLU A 254 -8.46 24.06 9.00
C GLU A 254 -9.36 22.85 8.70
N TYR A 255 -9.75 22.09 9.73
CA TYR A 255 -10.59 20.89 9.57
C TYR A 255 -12.08 21.15 9.74
N HIS A 256 -12.47 22.33 10.20
CA HIS A 256 -13.88 22.71 10.39
C HIS A 256 -14.70 21.68 11.21
N GLY A 257 -14.06 20.95 12.13
CA GLY A 257 -14.71 19.97 13.01
C GLY A 257 -15.10 18.64 12.31
N ILE A 258 -14.50 18.29 11.16
CA ILE A 258 -14.81 17.05 10.44
C ILE A 258 -13.85 15.90 10.79
N THR A 259 -12.76 16.17 11.51
CA THR A 259 -11.75 15.17 11.90
C THR A 259 -12.02 14.57 13.28
N ASP A 260 -11.54 13.35 13.51
CA ASP A 260 -11.61 12.60 14.77
C ASP A 260 -10.33 11.76 14.97
N TYR A 261 -9.17 12.36 14.64
CA TYR A 261 -7.89 11.63 14.67
C TYR A 261 -7.40 11.35 16.08
N ASP A 262 -7.76 12.15 17.08
CA ASP A 262 -7.40 11.92 18.47
C ASP A 262 -8.02 10.61 19.00
N ASN A 263 -9.31 10.36 18.68
CA ASN A 263 -9.96 9.08 18.97
C ASN A 263 -9.43 7.95 18.10
N TYR A 264 -9.19 8.19 16.82
CA TYR A 264 -8.64 7.21 15.89
C TYR A 264 -7.27 6.67 16.38
N ARG A 265 -6.36 7.54 16.82
CA ARG A 265 -5.08 7.13 17.44
C ARG A 265 -5.30 6.38 18.76
N THR A 266 -6.30 6.75 19.54
CA THR A 266 -6.64 6.03 20.77
C THR A 266 -7.13 4.60 20.51
N GLU A 267 -7.99 4.40 19.51
CA GLU A 267 -8.42 3.06 19.08
C GLU A 267 -7.25 2.24 18.52
N GLN A 268 -6.40 2.88 17.74
CA GLN A 268 -5.19 2.23 17.22
C GLN A 268 -4.21 1.82 18.33
N ALA A 269 -4.05 2.62 19.40
CA ALA A 269 -3.24 2.26 20.55
C ALA A 269 -3.77 1.00 21.26
N LYS A 270 -5.10 0.84 21.37
CA LYS A 270 -5.71 -0.39 21.89
C LYS A 270 -5.37 -1.60 21.01
N TRP A 271 -5.55 -1.47 19.70
CA TRP A 271 -5.15 -2.50 18.75
C TRP A 271 -3.65 -2.83 18.87
N LEU A 272 -2.80 -1.81 18.94
CA LEU A 272 -1.35 -1.97 19.06
C LEU A 272 -0.98 -2.77 20.33
N SER A 273 -1.63 -2.47 21.46
CA SER A 273 -1.39 -3.17 22.73
C SER A 273 -1.73 -4.66 22.67
N GLU A 274 -2.63 -5.07 21.78
CA GLU A 274 -2.99 -6.47 21.57
C GLU A 274 -2.11 -7.14 20.51
N ILE A 275 -1.83 -6.45 19.40
CA ILE A 275 -1.11 -7.06 18.29
C ILE A 275 0.37 -7.37 18.64
N VAL A 276 1.01 -6.59 19.52
CA VAL A 276 2.38 -6.86 19.99
C VAL A 276 2.48 -8.11 20.86
N LYS A 277 1.35 -8.72 21.26
CA LYS A 277 1.28 -10.01 21.96
C LYS A 277 1.04 -11.18 21.01
N SER A 278 0.80 -10.93 19.75
CA SER A 278 0.52 -11.97 18.76
C SER A 278 1.74 -12.86 18.51
N PRO A 279 1.54 -14.14 18.15
CA PRO A 279 2.65 -15.03 17.79
C PRO A 279 3.49 -14.48 16.64
N ASP A 280 2.86 -13.84 15.64
CA ASP A 280 3.56 -13.25 14.50
C ASP A 280 4.55 -12.16 14.90
N PHE A 281 4.23 -11.39 15.95
CA PHE A 281 5.11 -10.39 16.50
C PHE A 281 6.17 -11.01 17.43
N LEU A 282 5.76 -11.85 18.37
CA LEU A 282 6.64 -12.41 19.40
C LEU A 282 7.72 -13.31 18.80
N ASP A 283 7.37 -14.13 17.81
CA ASP A 283 8.28 -15.08 17.15
C ASP A 283 9.18 -14.41 16.10
N ALA A 284 8.97 -13.12 15.82
CA ALA A 284 9.81 -12.37 14.90
C ALA A 284 11.16 -12.06 15.51
N LYS A 285 12.23 -12.28 14.72
CA LYS A 285 13.60 -11.92 15.13
C LYS A 285 13.81 -10.41 15.17
N PHE A 286 13.21 -9.70 14.21
CA PHE A 286 13.22 -8.23 14.13
C PHE A 286 11.81 -7.67 14.16
N LYS A 287 11.64 -6.55 14.83
CA LYS A 287 10.38 -5.83 15.02
C LYS A 287 10.57 -4.40 14.53
N VAL A 288 10.05 -4.12 13.34
CA VAL A 288 10.20 -2.85 12.65
C VAL A 288 8.87 -2.11 12.62
N VAL A 289 8.85 -0.87 13.06
CA VAL A 289 7.65 -0.01 13.00
C VAL A 289 7.76 0.92 11.80
N ILE A 290 6.71 1.02 11.03
CA ILE A 290 6.55 1.98 9.93
C ILE A 290 5.46 2.95 10.34
N ALA A 291 5.82 4.22 10.50
CA ALA A 291 4.91 5.29 10.89
C ALA A 291 5.36 6.60 10.24
N HIS A 292 4.42 7.32 9.64
CA HIS A 292 4.79 8.54 8.91
C HIS A 292 5.38 9.60 9.84
N MET A 293 4.66 9.96 10.90
CA MET A 293 5.12 11.00 11.86
C MET A 293 6.05 10.42 12.93
N PRO A 294 7.30 10.95 13.08
CA PRO A 294 8.25 10.49 14.08
C PRO A 294 7.95 11.03 15.47
N PRO A 295 8.09 10.23 16.54
CA PRO A 295 7.98 10.68 17.94
C PRO A 295 9.34 11.21 18.45
N LEU A 296 9.68 12.47 18.20
CA LEU A 296 10.96 13.08 18.56
C LEU A 296 10.83 13.96 19.82
N PRO A 297 11.07 13.44 21.04
CA PRO A 297 10.69 14.08 22.30
C PRO A 297 11.43 15.38 22.63
N ASP A 298 12.52 15.66 21.96
CA ASP A 298 13.39 16.83 22.20
C ASP A 298 13.13 17.98 21.19
N GLN A 299 12.04 17.88 20.40
CA GLN A 299 11.64 18.90 19.43
C GLN A 299 10.26 19.46 19.79
N ASP A 300 9.93 20.64 19.25
CA ASP A 300 8.56 21.15 19.26
C ASP A 300 7.71 20.27 18.33
N LEU A 301 6.91 19.41 18.93
CA LEU A 301 6.10 18.44 18.20
C LEU A 301 4.77 19.07 17.74
N TRP A 302 4.38 18.77 16.53
CA TRP A 302 2.99 18.92 16.12
C TRP A 302 2.10 18.02 16.99
N HIS A 303 0.82 18.37 17.12
CA HIS A 303 -0.11 17.64 17.99
C HIS A 303 -0.13 16.13 17.70
N GLY A 304 -0.26 15.73 16.40
CA GLY A 304 -0.25 14.34 16.01
C GLY A 304 1.03 13.59 16.38
N GLN A 305 2.21 14.22 16.24
CA GLN A 305 3.47 13.64 16.71
C GLN A 305 3.50 13.48 18.23
N GLY A 306 2.98 14.47 18.96
CA GLY A 306 2.83 14.41 20.43
C GLY A 306 1.96 13.23 20.85
N GLU A 307 0.84 12.98 20.15
CA GLU A 307 -0.01 11.83 20.41
C GLU A 307 0.63 10.49 20.06
N VAL A 308 1.45 10.42 18.99
CA VAL A 308 2.27 9.23 18.69
C VAL A 308 3.23 8.94 19.84
N LEU A 309 3.91 10.00 20.36
CA LEU A 309 4.80 9.87 21.51
C LEU A 309 4.06 9.41 22.76
N GLU A 310 2.88 9.96 23.04
CA GLU A 310 2.11 9.66 24.25
C GLU A 310 1.41 8.31 24.18
N LYS A 311 0.76 7.98 23.05
CA LYS A 311 -0.13 6.83 22.94
C LYS A 311 0.55 5.56 22.43
N PHE A 312 1.54 5.68 21.51
CA PHE A 312 2.14 4.50 20.87
C PHE A 312 3.50 4.14 21.47
N VAL A 313 4.34 5.14 21.76
CA VAL A 313 5.72 4.89 22.22
C VAL A 313 5.80 4.06 23.49
N PRO A 314 4.99 4.25 24.54
CA PRO A 314 5.04 3.39 25.73
C PRO A 314 4.82 1.90 25.39
N ILE A 315 3.86 1.61 24.50
CA ILE A 315 3.55 0.25 24.05
C ILE A 315 4.72 -0.34 23.27
N LEU A 316 5.32 0.45 22.38
CA LEU A 316 6.45 0.03 21.54
C LEU A 316 7.73 -0.17 22.37
N ASN A 317 7.95 0.65 23.40
CA ASN A 317 9.06 0.50 24.37
C ASN A 317 8.94 -0.83 25.13
N ASP A 318 7.75 -1.12 25.67
CA ASP A 318 7.48 -2.36 26.40
C ASP A 318 7.58 -3.60 25.48
N ALA A 319 7.16 -3.45 24.22
CA ALA A 319 7.27 -4.47 23.18
C ALA A 319 8.69 -4.66 22.65
N GLN A 320 9.64 -3.80 23.07
CA GLN A 320 11.06 -3.85 22.68
C GLN A 320 11.29 -3.87 21.16
N VAL A 321 10.61 -2.99 20.42
CA VAL A 321 10.83 -2.85 18.98
C VAL A 321 12.29 -2.48 18.67
N ASP A 322 12.78 -2.89 17.49
CA ASP A 322 14.19 -2.69 17.13
C ASP A 322 14.44 -1.34 16.46
N VAL A 323 13.48 -0.82 15.69
CA VAL A 323 13.57 0.46 14.98
C VAL A 323 12.19 0.95 14.54
N MET A 324 12.02 2.27 14.50
CA MET A 324 10.93 2.93 13.77
C MET A 324 11.50 3.65 12.55
N LEU A 325 10.82 3.49 11.41
CA LEU A 325 11.12 4.17 10.16
C LEU A 325 10.01 5.17 9.88
N SER A 326 10.40 6.43 9.69
CA SER A 326 9.47 7.57 9.57
C SER A 326 9.79 8.46 8.36
N GLY A 327 8.95 9.45 8.12
CA GLY A 327 9.06 10.51 7.14
C GLY A 327 8.64 11.85 7.74
N HIS A 328 7.79 12.62 7.03
CA HIS A 328 7.15 13.84 7.51
C HIS A 328 8.04 15.08 7.60
N LEU A 329 9.28 14.94 8.05
CA LEU A 329 10.17 16.08 8.29
C LEU A 329 10.91 16.57 7.05
N HIS A 330 10.80 15.87 5.93
CA HIS A 330 11.49 16.15 4.65
C HIS A 330 13.02 16.23 4.76
N GLN A 331 13.58 15.78 5.87
CA GLN A 331 15.01 15.74 6.15
C GLN A 331 15.40 14.37 6.68
N TYR A 332 16.61 13.95 6.35
CA TYR A 332 17.13 12.69 6.87
C TYR A 332 17.70 12.86 8.28
N PHE A 333 17.23 12.04 9.21
CA PHE A 333 17.77 11.95 10.57
C PHE A 333 17.94 10.49 11.01
N ASN A 334 19.00 10.22 11.74
CA ASN A 334 19.24 8.95 12.42
C ASN A 334 19.25 9.21 13.94
N ASN A 335 18.05 9.26 14.50
CA ASN A 335 17.83 9.56 15.91
C ASN A 335 18.11 8.33 16.77
N LYS A 336 19.01 8.50 17.75
CA LYS A 336 19.36 7.44 18.69
C LYS A 336 18.28 7.30 19.76
N PRO A 337 18.20 6.13 20.44
CA PRO A 337 17.33 5.96 21.59
C PRO A 337 17.56 7.05 22.66
N THR A 338 16.48 7.44 23.32
CA THR A 338 16.44 8.40 24.43
C THR A 338 15.78 7.78 25.65
N ASP A 339 15.71 8.52 26.78
CA ASP A 339 14.99 8.06 27.98
C ASP A 339 13.49 7.90 27.76
N LYS A 340 12.91 8.53 26.72
CA LYS A 340 11.50 8.45 26.37
C LYS A 340 11.21 7.45 25.26
N VAL A 341 12.09 7.35 24.27
CA VAL A 341 11.97 6.48 23.10
C VAL A 341 13.14 5.49 23.11
N HIS A 342 12.89 4.23 23.45
CA HIS A 342 13.93 3.23 23.73
C HIS A 342 14.47 2.54 22.47
N PHE A 343 14.09 2.98 21.29
CA PHE A 343 14.52 2.45 19.99
C PHE A 343 14.97 3.58 19.06
N PRO A 344 15.84 3.31 18.08
CA PRO A 344 16.21 4.32 17.10
C PRO A 344 15.01 4.67 16.20
N VAL A 345 14.91 5.95 15.82
CA VAL A 345 13.95 6.48 14.86
C VAL A 345 14.71 7.02 13.66
N ILE A 346 14.50 6.40 12.51
CA ILE A 346 15.13 6.78 11.25
C ILE A 346 14.11 7.55 10.42
N ASP A 347 14.35 8.84 10.27
CA ASP A 347 13.58 9.72 9.41
C ASP A 347 14.17 9.74 8.02
N ASN A 348 13.42 9.28 7.02
CA ASN A 348 13.83 9.35 5.63
C ASN A 348 13.33 10.66 5.02
N SER A 349 14.10 11.23 4.10
CA SER A 349 13.75 12.48 3.43
C SER A 349 12.97 12.27 2.13
N SER A 350 12.28 13.29 1.65
CA SER A 350 11.57 13.33 0.37
C SER A 350 12.45 13.04 -0.86
N ASN A 351 13.75 13.28 -0.76
CA ASN A 351 14.73 13.10 -1.85
C ASN A 351 15.74 11.99 -1.58
N THR A 352 15.42 11.08 -0.65
CA THR A 352 16.23 9.90 -0.32
C THR A 352 15.41 8.63 -0.39
N VAL A 353 16.11 7.52 -0.50
CA VAL A 353 15.54 6.17 -0.46
C VAL A 353 16.27 5.34 0.58
N LEU A 354 15.50 4.66 1.43
CA LEU A 354 16.03 3.74 2.42
C LEU A 354 15.84 2.31 1.90
N LYS A 355 16.92 1.51 1.86
CA LYS A 355 16.88 0.07 1.60
C LYS A 355 17.29 -0.68 2.85
N GLY A 356 16.45 -1.62 3.29
CA GLY A 356 16.75 -2.53 4.39
C GLY A 356 16.90 -3.96 3.91
N VAL A 357 17.86 -4.69 4.49
CA VAL A 357 18.07 -6.12 4.30
C VAL A 357 18.22 -6.77 5.66
N ILE A 358 17.35 -7.73 5.95
CA ILE A 358 17.38 -8.53 7.16
C ILE A 358 17.87 -9.92 6.79
N GLU A 359 19.02 -10.32 7.32
CA GLU A 359 19.60 -11.63 7.12
C GLU A 359 20.34 -12.10 8.38
N GLY A 360 20.14 -13.36 8.74
CA GLY A 360 20.74 -13.90 9.97
C GLY A 360 20.29 -13.13 11.22
N ASN A 361 21.24 -12.52 11.94
CA ASN A 361 21.01 -11.71 13.14
C ASN A 361 21.17 -10.20 12.90
N GLN A 362 21.09 -9.76 11.66
CA GLN A 362 21.43 -8.39 11.31
C GLN A 362 20.39 -7.77 10.39
N LEU A 363 19.95 -6.55 10.74
CA LEU A 363 19.24 -5.63 9.87
C LEU A 363 20.25 -4.57 9.40
N ASN A 364 20.55 -4.57 8.11
CA ASN A 364 21.39 -3.57 7.48
C ASN A 364 20.51 -2.62 6.66
N MET A 365 20.68 -1.32 6.87
CA MET A 365 19.98 -0.30 6.12
C MET A 365 20.99 0.63 5.43
N GLU A 366 20.69 0.99 4.19
CA GLU A 366 21.45 1.94 3.39
C GLU A 366 20.52 3.04 2.91
N VAL A 367 20.90 4.29 3.12
CA VAL A 367 20.15 5.45 2.65
C VAL A 367 20.93 6.12 1.53
N LYS A 368 20.27 6.33 0.38
CA LYS A 368 20.82 6.98 -0.80
C LYS A 368 20.03 8.22 -1.18
N ASN A 369 20.76 9.23 -1.69
CA ASN A 369 20.16 10.42 -2.24
C ASN A 369 19.73 10.24 -3.71
N MET A 370 19.18 11.30 -4.30
CA MET A 370 18.73 11.34 -5.70
C MET A 370 19.84 11.06 -6.73
N ASN A 371 21.12 11.24 -6.38
CA ASN A 371 22.26 10.93 -7.25
C ASN A 371 22.75 9.48 -7.10
N GLY A 372 22.15 8.70 -6.20
CA GLY A 372 22.58 7.33 -5.89
C GLY A 372 23.78 7.26 -4.92
N GLU A 373 24.18 8.40 -4.33
CA GLU A 373 25.23 8.46 -3.34
C GLU A 373 24.70 7.98 -1.99
N VAL A 374 25.49 7.12 -1.32
CA VAL A 374 25.17 6.64 0.02
C VAL A 374 25.43 7.75 1.03
N ILE A 375 24.38 8.16 1.76
CA ILE A 375 24.47 9.19 2.80
C ILE A 375 24.57 8.60 4.20
N ASP A 376 24.04 7.40 4.44
CA ASP A 376 24.21 6.69 5.71
C ASP A 376 24.13 5.16 5.53
N LYS A 377 24.76 4.43 6.50
CA LYS A 377 24.66 2.98 6.66
C LYS A 377 24.43 2.66 8.12
N ILE A 378 23.35 1.95 8.38
CA ILE A 378 22.90 1.61 9.71
C ILE A 378 22.87 0.09 9.84
N SER A 379 23.37 -0.42 10.96
CA SER A 379 23.29 -1.84 11.28
C SER A 379 22.71 -2.05 12.67
N ILE A 380 21.70 -2.90 12.78
CA ILE A 380 21.03 -3.26 14.02
C ILE A 380 21.15 -4.77 14.18
N MET A 381 21.63 -5.18 15.36
CA MET A 381 21.68 -6.59 15.74
C MET A 381 20.37 -7.01 16.39
N ALA A 382 19.92 -8.22 16.12
CA ALA A 382 18.78 -8.79 16.84
C ALA A 382 19.07 -8.86 18.34
N LYS A 383 18.07 -8.53 19.15
CA LYS A 383 18.13 -8.61 20.62
C LYS A 383 18.11 -10.03 21.11
#